data_5f6310fcbd935411f867faba52646a1f
#
_entry.id   5f6310fcbd935411f867faba52646a1f
#
_cell.length_a   1.000
_cell.length_b   1.000
_cell.length_c   1.000
_cell.angle_alpha   90.00
_cell.angle_beta   90.00
_cell.angle_gamma   90.00
#
_symmetry.space_group_name_H-M   'P 1'
#
loop_
_entity.id
_entity.type
_entity.pdbx_description
1 polymer ?
#
loop_
_entity_poly.entity_id
_entity_poly.type
_entity_poly.pdbx_seq_one_letter_code
_entity_poly.pdbx_strand_id
1 'polypeptide(L)'
;MSSATLKGLFRSEEELSRLPASERIRYRLIGADCRYHANDNISAHIRDGELEELKAEVAQQMQGVLKSLVIDTESDHNTNETAQRVAKMFVEEVFRGRYVPMPSVTEFPNFSRLNELMIVGPIKVRSACSHHLCPIIGRVWIGIMPNEFSNLIGLSKYARICDWVMSRPQIQEEAVTMLAEELQNRVKPDGLAIVMEADHFCMHWRGVKDDESVMTNSVMRGAFLRDANLRREFLALMANKSRN
;
A
#
# COMPACT_ATOMS: atom_id res chain seq x y z
N MET A 1 2.58 -25.95 1.13
CA MET A 1 2.12 -26.78 -0.01
C MET A 1 2.46 -26.06 -1.29
N SER A 2 2.97 -26.74 -2.32
CA SER A 2 3.32 -26.08 -3.60
C SER A 2 2.05 -25.71 -4.37
N SER A 3 2.11 -24.68 -5.25
CA SER A 3 0.98 -24.23 -6.07
C SER A 3 0.35 -25.35 -6.93
N ALA A 4 1.14 -26.34 -7.31
CA ALA A 4 0.68 -27.51 -8.07
C ALA A 4 -0.24 -28.44 -7.26
N THR A 5 -0.08 -28.48 -5.94
CA THR A 5 -0.85 -29.37 -5.04
C THR A 5 -2.28 -28.87 -4.82
N LEU A 6 -2.52 -27.55 -4.88
CA LEU A 6 -3.86 -26.97 -4.69
C LEU A 6 -4.75 -27.06 -5.94
N LYS A 7 -4.16 -27.01 -7.16
CA LYS A 7 -4.93 -27.13 -8.41
C LYS A 7 -5.62 -28.49 -8.62
N GLY A 8 -5.24 -29.53 -7.87
CA GLY A 8 -5.81 -30.88 -7.98
C GLY A 8 -6.77 -31.31 -6.89
N LEU A 9 -6.89 -30.52 -5.80
CA LEU A 9 -7.57 -30.96 -4.57
C LEU A 9 -9.08 -30.68 -4.53
N PHE A 10 -9.55 -29.65 -5.22
CA PHE A 10 -10.97 -29.21 -5.12
C PHE A 10 -11.64 -29.27 -6.48
N ARG A 11 -12.75 -29.97 -6.55
CA ARG A 11 -13.49 -30.23 -7.79
C ARG A 11 -14.86 -29.55 -7.86
N SER A 12 -15.37 -29.02 -6.73
CA SER A 12 -16.70 -28.39 -6.70
C SER A 12 -16.74 -27.11 -5.86
N GLU A 13 -17.67 -26.21 -6.17
CA GLU A 13 -17.96 -25.01 -5.37
C GLU A 13 -18.41 -25.37 -3.94
N GLU A 14 -19.06 -26.50 -3.76
CA GLU A 14 -19.50 -26.98 -2.46
C GLU A 14 -18.31 -27.36 -1.56
N GLU A 15 -17.29 -28.02 -2.10
CA GLU A 15 -16.04 -28.34 -1.36
C GLU A 15 -15.31 -27.07 -0.98
N LEU A 16 -15.25 -26.09 -1.88
CA LEU A 16 -14.62 -24.78 -1.59
C LEU A 16 -15.36 -24.03 -0.49
N SER A 17 -16.69 -24.05 -0.48
CA SER A 17 -17.49 -23.31 0.52
C SER A 17 -17.25 -23.75 1.97
N ARG A 18 -16.73 -24.96 2.17
CA ARG A 18 -16.40 -25.54 3.50
C ARG A 18 -15.02 -25.09 4.02
N LEU A 19 -14.20 -24.47 3.16
CA LEU A 19 -12.88 -24.00 3.53
C LEU A 19 -12.94 -22.63 4.20
N PRO A 20 -11.92 -22.28 5.02
CA PRO A 20 -11.70 -20.92 5.49
C PRO A 20 -11.63 -19.90 4.34
N ALA A 21 -12.01 -18.65 4.59
CA ALA A 21 -11.99 -17.60 3.57
C ALA A 21 -10.60 -17.41 2.96
N SER A 22 -9.55 -17.46 3.78
CA SER A 22 -8.16 -17.37 3.33
C SER A 22 -7.78 -18.43 2.31
N GLU A 23 -8.27 -19.67 2.49
CA GLU A 23 -8.00 -20.79 1.58
C GLU A 23 -8.82 -20.63 0.29
N ARG A 24 -10.09 -20.21 0.37
CA ARG A 24 -10.93 -19.94 -0.81
C ARG A 24 -10.33 -18.86 -1.69
N ILE A 25 -9.88 -17.74 -1.08
CA ILE A 25 -9.24 -16.62 -1.78
C ILE A 25 -7.94 -17.10 -2.43
N ARG A 26 -7.10 -17.83 -1.69
CA ARG A 26 -5.84 -18.39 -2.20
C ARG A 26 -6.08 -19.34 -3.38
N TYR A 27 -7.10 -20.19 -3.31
CA TYR A 27 -7.46 -21.09 -4.39
C TYR A 27 -7.82 -20.34 -5.68
N ARG A 28 -8.62 -19.26 -5.58
CA ARG A 28 -8.97 -18.42 -6.74
C ARG A 28 -7.75 -17.71 -7.33
N LEU A 29 -6.87 -17.16 -6.49
CA LEU A 29 -5.61 -16.54 -6.94
C LEU A 29 -4.73 -17.52 -7.72
N ILE A 30 -4.53 -18.73 -7.18
CA ILE A 30 -3.75 -19.78 -7.84
C ILE A 30 -4.44 -20.25 -9.13
N GLY A 31 -5.76 -20.42 -9.10
CA GLY A 31 -6.54 -20.81 -10.27
C GLY A 31 -6.47 -19.80 -11.42
N ALA A 32 -6.39 -18.52 -11.10
CA ALA A 32 -6.23 -17.41 -12.05
C ALA A 32 -4.76 -17.14 -12.44
N ASP A 33 -3.81 -17.92 -11.94
CA ASP A 33 -2.37 -17.70 -12.10
C ASP A 33 -1.91 -16.29 -11.64
N CYS A 34 -2.61 -15.73 -10.62
CA CYS A 34 -2.33 -14.42 -10.07
C CYS A 34 -1.27 -14.51 -8.97
N ARG A 35 -0.30 -13.59 -9.04
CA ARG A 35 0.63 -13.35 -7.94
C ARG A 35 -0.13 -12.79 -6.74
N TYR A 36 0.29 -13.15 -5.52
CA TYR A 36 -0.27 -12.63 -4.28
C TYR A 36 0.81 -12.35 -3.22
N HIS A 37 1.88 -11.66 -3.64
CA HIS A 37 2.90 -11.15 -2.73
C HIS A 37 2.29 -10.16 -1.73
N ALA A 38 3.03 -9.82 -0.68
CA ALA A 38 2.50 -8.99 0.42
C ALA A 38 1.91 -7.66 -0.05
N ASN A 39 2.50 -7.03 -1.05
CA ASN A 39 2.09 -5.73 -1.61
C ASN A 39 1.12 -5.81 -2.81
N ASP A 40 0.71 -7.00 -3.25
CA ASP A 40 -0.29 -7.13 -4.32
C ASP A 40 -1.69 -6.79 -3.82
N ASN A 41 -2.50 -6.12 -4.65
CA ASN A 41 -3.93 -6.02 -4.41
C ASN A 41 -4.61 -7.31 -4.88
N ILE A 42 -5.42 -7.91 -4.00
CA ILE A 42 -6.12 -9.17 -4.26
C ILE A 42 -7.65 -9.02 -4.24
N SER A 43 -8.15 -7.78 -4.21
CA SER A 43 -9.58 -7.48 -4.05
C SER A 43 -10.48 -8.13 -5.10
N ALA A 44 -10.00 -8.29 -6.34
CA ALA A 44 -10.74 -8.96 -7.41
C ALA A 44 -11.05 -10.44 -7.14
N HIS A 45 -10.36 -11.06 -6.17
CA HIS A 45 -10.52 -12.45 -5.79
C HIS A 45 -11.23 -12.65 -4.44
N ILE A 46 -11.73 -11.56 -3.85
CA ILE A 46 -12.49 -11.57 -2.60
C ILE A 46 -13.97 -11.40 -2.95
N ARG A 47 -14.80 -12.33 -2.49
CA ARG A 47 -16.26 -12.28 -2.67
C ARG A 47 -16.94 -11.56 -1.49
N ASP A 48 -18.20 -11.18 -1.67
CA ASP A 48 -18.99 -10.53 -0.63
C ASP A 48 -19.01 -11.38 0.65
N GLY A 49 -18.77 -10.74 1.79
CA GLY A 49 -18.72 -11.36 3.10
C GLY A 49 -17.38 -12.00 3.47
N GLU A 50 -16.54 -12.37 2.50
CA GLU A 50 -15.27 -13.07 2.78
C GLU A 50 -14.24 -12.21 3.53
N LEU A 51 -14.31 -10.89 3.44
CA LEU A 51 -13.41 -10.03 4.18
C LEU A 51 -13.68 -10.07 5.69
N GLU A 52 -14.95 -10.16 6.08
CA GLU A 52 -15.36 -10.35 7.48
C GLU A 52 -14.92 -11.72 8.02
N GLU A 53 -15.09 -12.77 7.21
CA GLU A 53 -14.61 -14.11 7.58
C GLU A 53 -13.08 -14.12 7.71
N LEU A 54 -12.35 -13.50 6.77
CA LEU A 54 -10.89 -13.38 6.82
C LEU A 54 -10.44 -12.65 8.09
N LYS A 55 -11.13 -11.58 8.47
CA LYS A 55 -10.87 -10.84 9.72
C LYS A 55 -11.06 -11.73 10.95
N ALA A 56 -12.12 -12.52 10.98
CA ALA A 56 -12.36 -13.49 12.06
C ALA A 56 -11.26 -14.56 12.13
N GLU A 57 -10.80 -15.08 10.99
CA GLU A 57 -9.67 -16.01 10.93
C GLU A 57 -8.39 -15.37 11.49
N VAL A 58 -8.06 -14.14 11.08
CA VAL A 58 -6.89 -13.40 11.59
C VAL A 58 -6.99 -13.22 13.10
N ALA A 59 -8.18 -12.88 13.63
CA ALA A 59 -8.39 -12.76 15.07
C ALA A 59 -8.13 -14.09 15.79
N GLN A 60 -8.62 -15.20 15.25
CA GLN A 60 -8.39 -16.52 15.81
C GLN A 60 -6.89 -16.89 15.84
N GLN A 61 -6.16 -16.63 14.75
CA GLN A 61 -4.72 -16.91 14.71
C GLN A 61 -3.94 -15.98 15.65
N MET A 62 -4.34 -14.72 15.76
CA MET A 62 -3.73 -13.75 16.68
C MET A 62 -3.97 -14.16 18.15
N GLN A 63 -5.14 -14.71 18.46
CA GLN A 63 -5.41 -15.29 19.79
C GLN A 63 -4.43 -16.44 20.11
N GLY A 64 -4.12 -17.27 19.11
CA GLY A 64 -3.10 -18.31 19.23
C GLY A 64 -1.71 -17.73 19.51
N VAL A 65 -1.33 -16.66 18.82
CA VAL A 65 -0.05 -15.95 19.05
C VAL A 65 0.01 -15.40 20.48
N LEU A 66 -1.03 -14.71 20.95
CA LEU A 66 -1.07 -14.17 22.32
C LEU A 66 -0.94 -15.28 23.38
N LYS A 67 -1.65 -16.40 23.19
CA LYS A 67 -1.50 -17.57 24.07
C LYS A 67 -0.08 -18.14 24.07
N SER A 68 0.56 -18.20 22.91
CA SER A 68 1.95 -18.68 22.79
C SER A 68 2.97 -17.74 23.45
N LEU A 69 2.63 -16.43 23.51
CA LEU A 69 3.41 -15.42 24.25
C LEU A 69 3.12 -15.44 25.76
N VAL A 70 2.26 -16.36 26.24
CA VAL A 70 1.85 -16.48 27.64
C VAL A 70 1.14 -15.21 28.15
N ILE A 71 0.36 -14.57 27.29
CA ILE A 71 -0.45 -13.40 27.63
C ILE A 71 -1.85 -13.89 28.02
N ASP A 72 -2.31 -13.46 29.22
CA ASP A 72 -3.64 -13.74 29.69
C ASP A 72 -4.66 -12.89 28.94
N THR A 73 -5.48 -13.52 28.11
CA THR A 73 -6.53 -12.87 27.33
C THR A 73 -7.95 -13.18 27.88
N GLU A 74 -8.04 -13.88 29.01
CA GLU A 74 -9.31 -14.29 29.62
C GLU A 74 -9.66 -13.40 30.83
N SER A 75 -8.69 -13.17 31.72
CA SER A 75 -8.91 -12.39 32.95
C SER A 75 -8.33 -10.97 32.90
N ASP A 76 -7.36 -10.69 32.01
CA ASP A 76 -6.83 -9.32 31.82
C ASP A 76 -7.76 -8.51 30.90
N HIS A 77 -8.47 -7.55 31.49
CA HIS A 77 -9.37 -6.64 30.76
C HIS A 77 -8.68 -5.76 29.70
N ASN A 78 -7.35 -5.61 29.74
CA ASN A 78 -6.61 -4.86 28.71
C ASN A 78 -6.36 -5.68 27.44
N THR A 79 -6.28 -7.00 27.58
CA THR A 79 -5.86 -7.90 26.48
C THR A 79 -6.98 -8.79 25.94
N ASN A 80 -8.16 -8.83 26.58
CA ASN A 80 -9.27 -9.71 26.21
C ASN A 80 -9.81 -9.48 24.77
N GLU A 81 -9.70 -8.26 24.22
CA GLU A 81 -10.10 -7.92 22.86
C GLU A 81 -8.91 -7.65 21.91
N THR A 82 -7.67 -7.88 22.36
CA THR A 82 -6.47 -7.54 21.57
C THR A 82 -6.44 -8.27 20.24
N ALA A 83 -6.80 -9.54 20.21
CA ALA A 83 -6.82 -10.33 18.98
C ALA A 83 -7.75 -9.72 17.91
N GLN A 84 -8.96 -9.34 18.30
CA GLN A 84 -9.97 -8.73 17.43
C GLN A 84 -9.52 -7.34 16.96
N ARG A 85 -8.96 -6.53 17.85
CA ARG A 85 -8.44 -5.18 17.52
C ARG A 85 -7.29 -5.25 16.54
N VAL A 86 -6.35 -6.18 16.72
CA VAL A 86 -5.22 -6.39 15.80
C VAL A 86 -5.70 -6.90 14.44
N ALA A 87 -6.65 -7.83 14.42
CA ALA A 87 -7.24 -8.33 13.18
C ALA A 87 -7.93 -7.20 12.39
N LYS A 88 -8.74 -6.37 13.06
CA LYS A 88 -9.37 -5.20 12.47
C LYS A 88 -8.32 -4.24 11.92
N MET A 89 -7.32 -3.90 12.71
CA MET A 89 -6.23 -3.01 12.31
C MET A 89 -5.55 -3.53 11.03
N PHE A 90 -5.21 -4.81 10.93
CA PHE A 90 -4.55 -5.35 9.75
C PHE A 90 -5.48 -5.39 8.53
N VAL A 91 -6.70 -5.89 8.67
CA VAL A 91 -7.58 -6.14 7.51
C VAL A 91 -8.24 -4.86 7.01
N GLU A 92 -8.71 -3.99 7.91
CA GLU A 92 -9.53 -2.84 7.53
C GLU A 92 -8.76 -1.51 7.47
N GLU A 93 -7.57 -1.43 8.09
CA GLU A 93 -6.82 -0.18 8.23
C GLU A 93 -5.48 -0.25 7.50
N VAL A 94 -4.46 -0.87 8.12
CA VAL A 94 -3.07 -0.78 7.65
C VAL A 94 -2.76 -1.61 6.42
N PHE A 95 -3.57 -2.67 6.11
CA PHE A 95 -3.44 -3.45 4.88
C PHE A 95 -4.66 -3.33 3.96
N ARG A 96 -5.50 -2.33 4.19
CA ARG A 96 -6.73 -2.12 3.44
C ARG A 96 -6.50 -2.06 1.93
N GLY A 97 -5.42 -1.42 1.47
CA GLY A 97 -5.08 -1.33 0.05
C GLY A 97 -4.81 -2.67 -0.63
N ARG A 98 -4.58 -3.74 0.15
CA ARG A 98 -4.47 -5.11 -0.35
C ARG A 98 -5.85 -5.71 -0.66
N TYR A 99 -6.87 -5.40 0.12
CA TYR A 99 -8.15 -6.09 0.14
C TYR A 99 -9.29 -5.33 -0.53
N VAL A 100 -9.14 -4.04 -0.79
CA VAL A 100 -10.16 -3.23 -1.44
C VAL A 100 -9.72 -2.76 -2.83
N PRO A 101 -10.65 -2.59 -3.76
CA PRO A 101 -10.34 -2.05 -5.08
C PRO A 101 -9.80 -0.61 -4.96
N MET A 102 -9.08 -0.19 -6.00
CA MET A 102 -8.61 1.19 -6.07
C MET A 102 -9.78 2.17 -6.00
N PRO A 103 -9.64 3.27 -5.24
CA PRO A 103 -10.67 4.31 -5.21
C PRO A 103 -10.91 4.92 -6.60
N SER A 104 -12.16 5.27 -6.89
CA SER A 104 -12.51 5.94 -8.14
C SER A 104 -11.77 7.27 -8.29
N VAL A 105 -11.18 7.47 -9.47
CA VAL A 105 -10.45 8.69 -9.83
C VAL A 105 -11.15 9.32 -11.02
N THR A 106 -11.63 10.55 -10.84
CA THR A 106 -12.16 11.35 -11.95
C THR A 106 -10.98 12.00 -12.66
N GLU A 107 -10.89 11.77 -13.95
CA GLU A 107 -9.87 12.29 -14.84
C GLU A 107 -10.48 13.38 -15.73
N PHE A 108 -9.73 14.45 -15.97
CA PHE A 108 -10.15 15.57 -16.81
C PHE A 108 -9.09 15.79 -17.90
N PRO A 109 -9.48 15.93 -19.18
CA PRO A 109 -8.55 16.29 -20.24
C PRO A 109 -7.88 17.63 -19.94
N ASN A 110 -6.61 17.77 -20.29
CA ASN A 110 -5.86 19.02 -20.15
C ASN A 110 -6.25 20.05 -21.24
N PHE A 111 -7.49 20.53 -21.24
CA PHE A 111 -7.99 21.50 -22.21
C PHE A 111 -7.20 22.82 -22.26
N SER A 112 -6.69 23.25 -21.12
CA SER A 112 -5.90 24.48 -21.01
C SER A 112 -4.45 24.30 -21.47
N ARG A 113 -4.06 23.09 -21.91
CA ARG A 113 -2.70 22.77 -22.35
C ARG A 113 -1.64 23.18 -21.34
N LEU A 114 -1.92 22.93 -20.04
CA LEU A 114 -0.95 23.18 -18.99
C LEU A 114 0.31 22.37 -19.26
N ASN A 115 1.46 23.00 -19.19
CA ASN A 115 2.77 22.42 -19.46
C ASN A 115 3.83 22.88 -18.44
N GLU A 116 3.38 23.39 -17.29
CA GLU A 116 4.24 23.82 -16.20
C GLU A 116 4.36 22.75 -15.12
N LEU A 117 5.46 22.78 -14.38
CA LEU A 117 5.69 21.90 -13.25
C LEU A 117 4.60 22.06 -12.17
N MET A 118 3.90 21.00 -11.87
CA MET A 118 2.96 20.93 -10.76
C MET A 118 3.55 20.04 -9.65
N ILE A 119 3.45 20.49 -8.39
CA ILE A 119 3.92 19.71 -7.21
C ILE A 119 2.79 19.54 -6.23
N VAL A 120 2.48 18.27 -5.96
CA VAL A 120 1.52 17.84 -4.94
C VAL A 120 2.28 17.25 -3.75
N GLY A 121 2.12 17.81 -2.59
CA GLY A 121 2.77 17.36 -1.36
C GLY A 121 3.04 18.49 -0.36
N PRO A 122 3.47 18.16 0.88
CA PRO A 122 3.66 16.78 1.37
C PRO A 122 2.33 16.04 1.61
N ILE A 123 2.24 14.82 1.13
CA ILE A 123 1.15 13.90 1.46
C ILE A 123 1.66 12.98 2.57
N LYS A 124 0.96 12.95 3.71
CA LYS A 124 1.29 12.02 4.79
C LYS A 124 0.96 10.59 4.36
N VAL A 125 1.91 9.68 4.56
CA VAL A 125 1.75 8.27 4.24
C VAL A 125 1.99 7.39 5.46
N ARG A 126 1.28 6.29 5.51
CA ARG A 126 1.44 5.22 6.48
C ARG A 126 1.48 3.91 5.71
N SER A 127 2.48 3.11 5.99
CA SER A 127 2.68 1.79 5.41
C SER A 127 3.16 0.83 6.48
N ALA A 128 3.40 -0.41 6.12
CA ALA A 128 4.01 -1.38 7.02
C ALA A 128 5.15 -2.11 6.30
N CYS A 129 6.28 -2.26 7.00
CA CYS A 129 7.40 -3.04 6.51
C CYS A 129 7.00 -4.50 6.36
N SER A 130 7.17 -5.10 5.19
CA SER A 130 6.82 -6.50 4.93
C SER A 130 7.61 -7.50 5.76
N HIS A 131 8.78 -7.12 6.29
CA HIS A 131 9.66 -8.02 7.05
C HIS A 131 9.19 -8.25 8.50
N HIS A 132 8.67 -7.21 9.16
CA HIS A 132 8.30 -7.26 10.58
C HIS A 132 6.90 -6.72 10.86
N LEU A 133 6.16 -6.28 9.84
CA LEU A 133 4.87 -5.62 9.93
C LEU A 133 4.88 -4.36 10.81
N CYS A 134 6.07 -3.80 11.04
CA CYS A 134 6.25 -2.55 11.76
C CYS A 134 5.85 -1.35 10.90
N PRO A 135 5.35 -0.26 11.50
CA PRO A 135 4.98 0.94 10.76
C PRO A 135 6.13 1.54 9.95
N ILE A 136 5.79 2.09 8.79
CA ILE A 136 6.57 3.05 8.01
C ILE A 136 5.72 4.31 7.95
N ILE A 137 6.20 5.41 8.50
CA ILE A 137 5.46 6.67 8.59
C ILE A 137 6.28 7.78 7.93
N GLY A 138 5.68 8.47 6.96
CA GLY A 138 6.44 9.45 6.21
C GLY A 138 5.60 10.41 5.39
N ARG A 139 6.25 10.98 4.39
CA ARG A 139 5.69 11.97 3.48
C ARG A 139 6.10 11.67 2.05
N VAL A 140 5.21 11.98 1.11
CA VAL A 140 5.45 11.85 -0.33
C VAL A 140 5.22 13.21 -1.00
N TRP A 141 6.11 13.53 -1.93
CA TRP A 141 5.98 14.66 -2.86
C TRP A 141 5.93 14.10 -4.28
N ILE A 142 5.01 14.63 -5.07
CA ILE A 142 4.75 14.20 -6.44
C ILE A 142 4.92 15.41 -7.34
N GLY A 143 5.90 15.35 -8.26
CA GLY A 143 6.11 16.30 -9.32
C GLY A 143 5.53 15.79 -10.63
N ILE A 144 4.77 16.62 -11.33
CA ILE A 144 4.11 16.28 -12.59
C ILE A 144 4.45 17.33 -13.62
N MET A 145 4.94 16.89 -14.77
CA MET A 145 5.10 17.71 -15.96
C MET A 145 4.05 17.27 -16.98
N PRO A 146 2.90 17.96 -17.07
CA PRO A 146 1.84 17.55 -17.98
C PRO A 146 2.17 17.93 -19.42
N ASN A 147 1.45 17.35 -20.38
CA ASN A 147 1.42 17.71 -21.78
C ASN A 147 -0.02 17.90 -22.25
N GLU A 148 -0.23 18.28 -23.50
CA GLU A 148 -1.57 18.51 -24.07
C GLU A 148 -2.48 17.27 -24.08
N PHE A 149 -1.91 16.06 -24.02
CA PHE A 149 -2.64 14.78 -23.98
C PHE A 149 -2.80 14.23 -22.56
N SER A 150 -2.24 14.90 -21.55
CA SER A 150 -2.34 14.46 -20.16
C SER A 150 -3.76 14.56 -19.62
N ASN A 151 -4.09 13.67 -18.71
CA ASN A 151 -5.25 13.84 -17.86
C ASN A 151 -4.85 14.57 -16.57
N LEU A 152 -5.68 15.48 -16.13
CA LEU A 152 -5.58 16.09 -14.81
C LEU A 152 -6.48 15.34 -13.84
N ILE A 153 -6.06 15.19 -12.61
CA ILE A 153 -6.87 14.58 -11.54
C ILE A 153 -7.00 15.53 -10.37
N GLY A 154 -8.12 15.46 -9.66
CA GLY A 154 -8.36 16.31 -8.50
C GLY A 154 -7.31 16.09 -7.40
N LEU A 155 -6.91 17.15 -6.69
CA LEU A 155 -5.87 17.12 -5.66
C LEU A 155 -6.08 16.01 -4.61
N SER A 156 -7.33 15.82 -4.16
CA SER A 156 -7.67 14.75 -3.21
C SER A 156 -7.45 13.33 -3.76
N LYS A 157 -7.38 13.16 -5.08
CA LYS A 157 -7.18 11.85 -5.71
C LYS A 157 -5.74 11.38 -5.54
N TYR A 158 -4.77 12.29 -5.58
CA TYR A 158 -3.38 11.97 -5.27
C TYR A 158 -3.25 11.36 -3.87
N ALA A 159 -3.86 12.00 -2.86
CA ALA A 159 -3.82 11.49 -1.50
C ALA A 159 -4.51 10.11 -1.36
N ARG A 160 -5.64 9.89 -2.04
CA ARG A 160 -6.35 8.60 -2.02
C ARG A 160 -5.59 7.48 -2.71
N ILE A 161 -4.93 7.77 -3.84
CA ILE A 161 -4.07 6.79 -4.53
C ILE A 161 -2.85 6.46 -3.66
N CYS A 162 -2.22 7.48 -3.06
CA CYS A 162 -1.11 7.27 -2.11
C CYS A 162 -1.54 6.37 -0.95
N ASP A 163 -2.67 6.67 -0.30
CA ASP A 163 -3.18 5.87 0.82
C ASP A 163 -3.45 4.42 0.38
N TRP A 164 -4.08 4.21 -0.76
CA TRP A 164 -4.38 2.87 -1.28
C TRP A 164 -3.13 2.06 -1.63
N VAL A 165 -2.10 2.69 -2.21
CA VAL A 165 -0.82 2.03 -2.49
C VAL A 165 -0.05 1.75 -1.20
N MET A 166 -0.03 2.71 -0.27
CA MET A 166 0.78 2.63 0.94
C MET A 166 0.16 1.70 2.00
N SER A 167 -1.16 1.48 1.99
CA SER A 167 -1.85 0.59 2.93
C SER A 167 -1.66 -0.88 2.58
N ARG A 168 -0.39 -1.35 2.55
CA ARG A 168 0.01 -2.75 2.26
C ARG A 168 1.31 -3.07 3.00
N PRO A 169 1.57 -4.37 3.30
CA PRO A 169 2.89 -4.80 3.74
C PRO A 169 3.87 -4.72 2.56
N GLN A 170 4.89 -3.89 2.64
CA GLN A 170 5.82 -3.67 1.52
C GLN A 170 7.15 -3.06 1.96
N ILE A 171 8.11 -2.96 1.05
CA ILE A 171 9.28 -2.13 1.20
C ILE A 171 9.05 -0.77 0.53
N GLN A 172 9.71 0.27 1.02
CA GLN A 172 9.48 1.64 0.55
C GLN A 172 9.80 1.80 -0.95
N GLU A 173 10.82 1.15 -1.44
CA GLU A 173 11.29 1.21 -2.82
C GLU A 173 10.23 0.69 -3.80
N GLU A 174 9.60 -0.44 -3.46
CA GLU A 174 8.51 -1.01 -4.27
C GLU A 174 7.25 -0.13 -4.18
N ALA A 175 6.93 0.39 -3.00
CA ALA A 175 5.78 1.25 -2.79
C ALA A 175 5.83 2.52 -3.65
N VAL A 176 6.99 3.19 -3.70
CA VAL A 176 7.19 4.39 -4.53
C VAL A 176 7.11 4.07 -6.01
N THR A 177 7.66 2.92 -6.43
CA THR A 177 7.59 2.45 -7.81
C THR A 177 6.14 2.15 -8.24
N MET A 178 5.38 1.44 -7.40
CA MET A 178 3.96 1.17 -7.66
C MET A 178 3.13 2.45 -7.73
N LEU A 179 3.38 3.41 -6.83
CA LEU A 179 2.72 4.71 -6.88
C LEU A 179 3.02 5.46 -8.19
N ALA A 180 4.27 5.39 -8.65
CA ALA A 180 4.66 5.99 -9.92
C ALA A 180 3.97 5.33 -11.12
N GLU A 181 3.80 4.01 -11.11
CA GLU A 181 3.08 3.28 -12.16
C GLU A 181 1.61 3.68 -12.22
N GLU A 182 0.93 3.73 -11.08
CA GLU A 182 -0.48 4.10 -11.01
C GLU A 182 -0.72 5.53 -11.49
N LEU A 183 0.10 6.48 -11.10
CA LEU A 183 -0.01 7.86 -11.52
C LEU A 183 0.36 8.05 -13.00
N GLN A 184 1.42 7.38 -13.48
CA GLN A 184 1.83 7.43 -14.87
C GLN A 184 0.72 6.94 -15.81
N ASN A 185 0.06 5.84 -15.46
CA ASN A 185 -1.00 5.25 -16.28
C ASN A 185 -2.24 6.15 -16.37
N ARG A 186 -2.55 6.90 -15.32
CA ARG A 186 -3.75 7.75 -15.26
C ARG A 186 -3.52 9.14 -15.83
N VAL A 187 -2.45 9.80 -15.38
CA VAL A 187 -2.16 11.19 -15.76
C VAL A 187 -1.51 11.28 -17.14
N LYS A 188 -0.71 10.27 -17.53
CA LYS A 188 0.06 10.22 -18.79
C LYS A 188 0.89 11.48 -19.01
N PRO A 189 1.69 11.93 -18.03
CA PRO A 189 2.47 13.14 -18.13
C PRO A 189 3.75 12.92 -18.94
N ASP A 190 4.37 14.00 -19.42
CA ASP A 190 5.71 13.96 -20.01
C ASP A 190 6.79 13.61 -19.00
N GLY A 191 6.56 13.96 -17.75
CA GLY A 191 7.44 13.64 -16.64
C GLY A 191 6.70 13.43 -15.33
N LEU A 192 7.19 12.46 -14.56
CA LEU A 192 6.71 12.16 -13.23
C LEU A 192 7.92 12.02 -12.29
N ALA A 193 7.86 12.71 -11.16
CA ALA A 193 8.82 12.59 -10.07
C ALA A 193 8.08 12.25 -8.78
N ILE A 194 8.59 11.30 -8.02
CA ILE A 194 8.10 10.99 -6.67
C ILE A 194 9.30 10.94 -5.74
N VAL A 195 9.20 11.63 -4.62
CA VAL A 195 10.14 11.51 -3.50
C VAL A 195 9.37 11.11 -2.27
N MET A 196 9.85 10.11 -1.59
CA MET A 196 9.32 9.65 -0.29
C MET A 196 10.42 9.72 0.76
N GLU A 197 10.08 10.27 1.91
CA GLU A 197 10.89 10.31 3.12
C GLU A 197 10.08 9.68 4.25
N ALA A 198 10.64 8.68 4.94
CA ALA A 198 9.91 7.99 5.99
C ALA A 198 10.81 7.39 7.08
N ASP A 199 10.24 7.34 8.28
CA ASP A 199 10.74 6.66 9.46
C ASP A 199 10.34 5.18 9.42
N HIS A 200 11.30 4.30 9.69
CA HIS A 200 11.13 2.86 9.69
C HIS A 200 11.15 2.30 11.10
N PHE A 201 9.98 2.05 11.68
CA PHE A 201 9.86 1.57 13.06
C PHE A 201 10.46 0.17 13.27
N CYS A 202 10.71 -0.60 12.23
CA CYS A 202 11.48 -1.83 12.34
C CYS A 202 12.93 -1.61 12.77
N MET A 203 13.47 -0.38 12.62
CA MET A 203 14.79 0.05 13.09
C MET A 203 14.71 0.85 14.39
N HIS A 204 13.66 1.67 14.56
CA HIS A 204 13.57 2.60 15.69
C HIS A 204 13.33 1.91 17.04
N TRP A 205 12.29 1.10 17.15
CA TRP A 205 11.85 0.54 18.44
C TRP A 205 12.42 -0.84 18.77
N ARG A 206 13.05 -1.51 17.79
CA ARG A 206 13.66 -2.84 17.91
C ARG A 206 14.89 -2.95 16.99
N GLY A 207 15.61 -4.07 17.06
CA GLY A 207 16.79 -4.34 16.24
C GLY A 207 17.92 -3.38 16.60
N VAL A 208 18.34 -2.54 15.66
CA VAL A 208 19.45 -1.57 15.84
C VAL A 208 19.09 -0.40 16.74
N LYS A 209 17.79 -0.11 16.94
CA LYS A 209 17.27 0.99 17.78
C LYS A 209 17.85 2.36 17.39
N ASP A 210 17.96 2.59 16.08
CA ASP A 210 18.36 3.88 15.51
C ASP A 210 17.09 4.65 15.13
N ASP A 211 16.82 5.73 15.82
CA ASP A 211 15.65 6.60 15.67
C ASP A 211 15.96 7.92 14.96
N GLU A 212 17.22 8.15 14.59
CA GLU A 212 17.64 9.32 13.80
C GLU A 212 17.65 9.05 12.30
N SER A 213 17.80 7.79 11.87
CA SER A 213 17.87 7.43 10.46
C SER A 213 16.53 7.51 9.76
N VAL A 214 16.48 8.30 8.71
CA VAL A 214 15.32 8.45 7.82
C VAL A 214 15.67 7.92 6.43
N MET A 215 14.78 7.12 5.84
CA MET A 215 14.98 6.67 4.48
C MET A 215 14.35 7.64 3.49
N THR A 216 15.16 8.16 2.55
CA THR A 216 14.67 8.94 1.42
C THR A 216 14.96 8.21 0.12
N ASN A 217 13.94 7.97 -0.69
CA ASN A 217 14.11 7.45 -2.04
C ASN A 217 13.26 8.19 -3.06
N SER A 218 13.60 8.05 -4.33
CA SER A 218 12.91 8.74 -5.42
C SER A 218 12.74 7.88 -6.66
N VAL A 219 11.67 8.16 -7.41
CA VAL A 219 11.45 7.67 -8.77
C VAL A 219 11.33 8.88 -9.68
N MET A 220 12.14 8.91 -10.74
CA MET A 220 12.14 9.96 -11.76
C MET A 220 11.85 9.33 -13.12
N ARG A 221 10.85 9.87 -13.85
CA ARG A 221 10.44 9.36 -15.16
C ARG A 221 10.29 10.49 -16.18
N GLY A 222 10.45 10.17 -17.46
CA GLY A 222 10.22 11.10 -18.56
C GLY A 222 11.07 12.37 -18.48
N ALA A 223 10.48 13.54 -18.48
CA ALA A 223 11.16 14.82 -18.45
C ALA A 223 12.10 14.98 -17.24
N PHE A 224 11.68 14.53 -16.05
CA PHE A 224 12.54 14.61 -14.84
C PHE A 224 13.80 13.73 -14.93
N LEU A 225 13.76 12.66 -15.73
CA LEU A 225 14.93 11.82 -15.96
C LEU A 225 15.90 12.50 -16.96
N ARG A 226 15.37 13.15 -17.98
CA ARG A 226 16.15 13.74 -19.07
C ARG A 226 16.68 15.15 -18.76
N ASP A 227 15.90 15.96 -18.02
CA ASP A 227 16.24 17.36 -17.71
C ASP A 227 16.68 17.52 -16.25
N ALA A 228 17.97 17.77 -16.05
CA ALA A 228 18.55 18.01 -14.74
C ALA A 228 18.10 19.34 -14.10
N ASN A 229 17.69 20.36 -14.89
CA ASN A 229 17.20 21.62 -14.37
C ASN A 229 15.80 21.45 -13.79
N LEU A 230 14.90 20.79 -14.51
CA LEU A 230 13.56 20.47 -14.05
C LEU A 230 13.62 19.63 -12.74
N ARG A 231 14.53 18.68 -12.69
CA ARG A 231 14.75 17.88 -11.48
C ARG A 231 15.24 18.70 -10.30
N ARG A 232 16.18 19.65 -10.53
CA ARG A 232 16.67 20.56 -9.48
C ARG A 232 15.57 21.51 -8.99
N GLU A 233 14.77 22.04 -9.89
CA GLU A 233 13.64 22.91 -9.57
C GLU A 233 12.64 22.17 -8.66
N PHE A 234 12.24 20.96 -9.04
CA PHE A 234 11.35 20.12 -8.22
C PHE A 234 11.91 19.91 -6.81
N LEU A 235 13.17 19.50 -6.69
CA LEU A 235 13.80 19.23 -5.40
C LEU A 235 13.94 20.50 -4.54
N ALA A 236 14.24 21.65 -5.16
CA ALA A 236 14.32 22.94 -4.47
C ALA A 236 12.96 23.39 -3.92
N LEU A 237 11.90 23.28 -4.73
CA LEU A 237 10.53 23.64 -4.31
C LEU A 237 10.00 22.67 -3.23
N MET A 238 10.35 21.40 -3.30
CA MET A 238 10.04 20.41 -2.28
C MET A 238 10.70 20.76 -0.93
N ALA A 239 12.02 21.06 -0.93
CA ALA A 239 12.77 21.42 0.27
C ALA A 239 12.21 22.64 0.99
N ASN A 240 11.71 23.64 0.28
CA ASN A 240 11.07 24.82 0.84
C ASN A 240 9.74 24.51 1.56
N LYS A 241 9.03 23.47 1.12
CA LYS A 241 7.78 23.00 1.76
C LYS A 241 8.00 22.10 2.98
N SER A 242 9.19 21.55 3.14
CA SER A 242 9.54 20.71 4.29
C SER A 242 9.92 21.51 5.54
N ARG A 243 10.15 22.82 5.40
CA ARG A 243 10.57 23.71 6.49
C ARG A 243 9.42 24.41 7.25
N ASN A 244 8.20 24.21 6.82
CA ASN A 244 6.97 24.73 7.45
C ASN A 244 6.13 23.55 7.98
#